data_7b868471eedd0464f5f5f2ecc8b7b7be
#
_entry.id   7b868471eedd0464f5f5f2ecc8b7b7be
#
_cell.length_a   1.000
_cell.length_b   1.000
_cell.length_c   1.000
_cell.angle_alpha   90.00
_cell.angle_beta   90.00
_cell.angle_gamma   90.00
#
_symmetry.space_group_name_H-M   'P 1'
#
loop_
_entity.id
_entity.type
_entity.pdbx_description
1 polymer ?
#
loop_
_entity_poly.entity_id
_entity_poly.type
_entity_poly.pdbx_seq_one_letter_code
_entity_poly.pdbx_strand_id
1 'polypeptide(L)'
;MRVEKMMEFNDIIESTNKVRGRMQDDLSRKIYDCRIMNTLTYDYKYITAITKDGVDVFCRLRKMLEPYINKYDLIIDGAGFYGKSIKATLTDVEWTCICDRSDMVEKIGIYPLLTRKEAVKKYPQAVFVISSVLYGVEIENELRSLGVRNIINMGKTLAEYTDADPKQYYDVFTFDKDEIIADVGCFDCESILQYFNYANREYKKIYSFEPEPKQYVKCKDIIKEGHYSDWDIYNYGVYDNNSKLYFSSNSSSTKISNDGDIEVDVIKLDDFFKAHEAPTFIKMDIEGAELAALKGCAETISRYKPKLAICVYHKPEDIFEIPEYILSLNPDYKMYLRHYTNLVNETVLYCE
;
A
#
# COMPACT_ATOMS: atom_id res chain seq x y z
N MET A 1 -24.58 11.27 10.30
CA MET A 1 -24.08 11.68 8.99
C MET A 1 -23.22 12.92 9.23
N ARG A 2 -21.91 12.75 9.54
CA ARG A 2 -20.95 13.87 9.55
C ARG A 2 -20.62 14.17 8.09
N VAL A 3 -20.92 15.36 7.64
CA VAL A 3 -20.36 15.91 6.40
C VAL A 3 -18.87 16.05 6.66
N GLU A 4 -18.05 15.15 6.11
CA GLU A 4 -16.60 15.36 6.05
C GLU A 4 -16.40 16.65 5.28
N LYS A 5 -15.81 17.63 5.95
CA LYS A 5 -15.50 18.93 5.36
C LYS A 5 -14.45 18.65 4.28
N MET A 6 -14.82 18.73 3.01
CA MET A 6 -13.84 18.72 1.93
C MET A 6 -12.81 19.80 2.23
N MET A 7 -11.52 19.42 2.37
CA MET A 7 -10.43 20.38 2.51
C MET A 7 -10.44 21.30 1.28
N GLU A 8 -10.37 22.61 1.52
CA GLU A 8 -10.19 23.55 0.43
C GLU A 8 -8.79 23.36 -0.18
N PHE A 9 -8.65 23.70 -1.47
CA PHE A 9 -7.35 23.51 -2.19
C PHE A 9 -6.16 24.19 -1.48
N ASN A 10 -6.41 25.36 -0.88
CA ASN A 10 -5.39 26.06 -0.09
C ASN A 10 -4.98 25.29 1.17
N ASP A 11 -5.91 24.62 1.84
CA ASP A 11 -5.63 23.81 3.03
C ASP A 11 -4.72 22.62 2.67
N ILE A 12 -4.96 21.99 1.51
CA ILE A 12 -4.13 20.89 1.01
C ILE A 12 -2.70 21.38 0.72
N ILE A 13 -2.56 22.55 0.07
CA ILE A 13 -1.23 23.13 -0.21
C ILE A 13 -0.48 23.46 1.08
N GLU A 14 -1.16 24.09 2.04
CA GLU A 14 -0.56 24.47 3.32
C GLU A 14 -0.10 23.24 4.11
N SER A 15 -0.97 22.22 4.22
CA SER A 15 -0.65 20.94 4.85
C SER A 15 0.54 20.25 4.16
N THR A 16 0.51 20.15 2.84
CA THR A 16 1.58 19.56 2.04
C THR A 16 2.92 20.27 2.29
N ASN A 17 2.94 21.60 2.28
CA ASN A 17 4.15 22.38 2.55
C ASN A 17 4.66 22.18 4.00
N LYS A 18 3.75 22.10 4.97
CA LYS A 18 4.09 21.83 6.38
C LYS A 18 4.75 20.48 6.53
N VAL A 19 4.16 19.41 5.98
CA VAL A 19 4.72 18.05 6.02
C VAL A 19 6.07 18.00 5.31
N ARG A 20 6.15 18.56 4.10
CA ARG A 20 7.40 18.61 3.33
C ARG A 20 8.53 19.30 4.09
N GLY A 21 8.22 20.39 4.80
CA GLY A 21 9.17 21.13 5.64
C GLY A 21 9.71 20.33 6.83
N ARG A 22 9.04 19.23 7.21
CA ARG A 22 9.50 18.31 8.28
C ARG A 22 10.40 17.19 7.78
N MET A 23 10.46 16.96 6.47
CA MET A 23 11.35 15.96 5.88
C MET A 23 12.82 16.35 6.07
N GLN A 24 13.60 15.48 6.70
CA GLN A 24 14.95 15.79 7.16
C GLN A 24 15.99 15.79 6.03
N ASP A 25 15.81 14.96 4.99
CA ASP A 25 16.78 14.88 3.90
C ASP A 25 16.15 15.11 2.50
N ASP A 26 17.00 15.32 1.51
CA ASP A 26 16.59 15.62 0.14
C ASP A 26 15.93 14.42 -0.53
N LEU A 27 16.31 13.19 -0.15
CA LEU A 27 15.68 11.98 -0.66
C LEU A 27 14.22 11.89 -0.20
N SER A 28 13.95 12.14 1.07
CA SER A 28 12.60 12.18 1.63
C SER A 28 11.74 13.24 0.95
N ARG A 29 12.28 14.46 0.77
CA ARG A 29 11.59 15.53 0.04
C ARG A 29 11.27 15.14 -1.40
N LYS A 30 12.22 14.54 -2.09
CA LYS A 30 12.03 14.05 -3.47
C LYS A 30 10.94 12.98 -3.53
N ILE A 31 10.98 11.99 -2.62
CA ILE A 31 9.97 10.93 -2.56
C ILE A 31 8.59 11.54 -2.29
N TYR A 32 8.48 12.44 -1.32
CA TYR A 32 7.23 13.12 -0.99
C TYR A 32 6.65 13.87 -2.19
N ASP A 33 7.46 14.72 -2.84
CA ASP A 33 7.05 15.49 -4.01
C ASP A 33 6.58 14.58 -5.16
N CYS A 34 7.33 13.51 -5.44
CA CYS A 34 6.98 12.55 -6.48
C CYS A 34 5.69 11.78 -6.14
N ARG A 35 5.50 11.36 -4.90
CA ARG A 35 4.27 10.67 -4.46
C ARG A 35 3.06 11.57 -4.57
N ILE A 36 3.14 12.83 -4.14
CA ILE A 36 2.07 13.82 -4.31
C ILE A 36 1.72 13.99 -5.79
N MET A 37 2.73 14.21 -6.64
CA MET A 37 2.49 14.37 -8.07
C MET A 37 1.89 13.13 -8.71
N ASN A 38 2.33 11.93 -8.32
CA ASN A 38 1.74 10.68 -8.82
C ASN A 38 0.28 10.54 -8.36
N THR A 39 -0.04 10.85 -7.11
CA THR A 39 -1.41 10.82 -6.58
C THR A 39 -2.35 11.74 -7.37
N LEU A 40 -1.88 12.95 -7.70
CA LEU A 40 -2.68 13.94 -8.43
C LEU A 40 -2.85 13.63 -9.93
N THR A 41 -1.84 13.03 -10.55
CA THR A 41 -1.77 12.90 -12.02
C THR A 41 -1.88 11.47 -12.53
N TYR A 42 -1.62 10.48 -11.67
CA TYR A 42 -1.39 9.06 -12.03
C TYR A 42 -0.21 8.84 -13.00
N ASP A 43 0.57 9.87 -13.36
CA ASP A 43 1.72 9.75 -14.25
C ASP A 43 2.85 8.98 -13.55
N TYR A 44 3.17 7.81 -14.10
CA TYR A 44 4.11 6.87 -13.49
C TYR A 44 5.57 7.34 -13.53
N LYS A 45 5.90 8.35 -14.33
CA LYS A 45 7.25 8.93 -14.35
C LYS A 45 7.72 9.39 -12.96
N TYR A 46 6.77 9.81 -12.10
CA TYR A 46 7.07 10.22 -10.74
C TYR A 46 7.44 9.02 -9.85
N ILE A 47 6.84 7.84 -10.08
CA ILE A 47 7.25 6.60 -9.41
C ILE A 47 8.62 6.18 -9.93
N THR A 48 8.81 6.10 -11.24
CA THR A 48 10.11 5.77 -11.86
C THR A 48 11.26 6.64 -11.32
N ALA A 49 11.00 7.92 -11.01
CA ALA A 49 12.00 8.84 -10.47
C ALA A 49 12.48 8.51 -9.04
N ILE A 50 11.74 7.70 -8.30
CA ILE A 50 12.04 7.33 -6.90
C ILE A 50 12.32 5.84 -6.69
N THR A 51 12.12 5.01 -7.71
CA THR A 51 12.43 3.59 -7.64
C THR A 51 13.94 3.35 -7.52
N LYS A 52 14.30 2.24 -6.90
CA LYS A 52 15.69 1.86 -6.62
C LYS A 52 16.55 1.76 -7.88
N ASP A 53 15.99 1.14 -8.92
CA ASP A 53 16.74 0.83 -10.16
C ASP A 53 16.39 1.74 -11.33
N GLY A 54 15.50 2.73 -11.12
CA GLY A 54 15.02 3.62 -12.17
C GLY A 54 14.29 2.87 -13.30
N VAL A 55 13.70 1.72 -13.01
CA VAL A 55 13.04 0.87 -13.99
C VAL A 55 11.75 1.53 -14.46
N ASP A 56 11.68 1.85 -15.74
CA ASP A 56 10.45 2.33 -16.38
C ASP A 56 9.66 1.17 -16.98
N VAL A 57 8.75 0.63 -16.15
CA VAL A 57 7.85 -0.47 -16.56
C VAL A 57 6.91 -0.06 -17.70
N PHE A 58 6.60 1.22 -17.84
CA PHE A 58 5.73 1.73 -18.89
C PHE A 58 6.47 1.90 -20.23
N CYS A 59 7.76 2.17 -20.21
CA CYS A 59 8.59 2.11 -21.41
C CYS A 59 8.58 0.69 -22.03
N ARG A 60 8.65 -0.35 -21.19
CA ARG A 60 8.52 -1.73 -21.63
C ARG A 60 7.14 -2.02 -22.23
N LEU A 61 6.07 -1.60 -21.56
CA LEU A 61 4.71 -1.72 -22.10
C LEU A 61 4.57 -0.99 -23.42
N ARG A 62 5.10 0.24 -23.55
CA ARG A 62 5.07 1.02 -24.78
C ARG A 62 5.69 0.27 -25.96
N LYS A 63 6.83 -0.39 -25.74
CA LYS A 63 7.49 -1.25 -26.76
C LYS A 63 6.64 -2.45 -27.15
N MET A 64 5.97 -3.10 -26.18
CA MET A 64 5.06 -4.23 -26.47
C MET A 64 3.84 -3.80 -27.30
N LEU A 65 3.41 -2.55 -27.19
CA LEU A 65 2.30 -1.97 -27.94
C LEU A 65 2.65 -1.53 -29.35
N GLU A 66 3.92 -1.27 -29.68
CA GLU A 66 4.36 -0.78 -30.99
C GLU A 66 3.78 -1.53 -32.20
N PRO A 67 3.70 -2.88 -32.22
CA PRO A 67 3.15 -3.61 -33.34
C PRO A 67 1.65 -3.35 -33.58
N TYR A 68 0.94 -2.87 -32.58
CA TYR A 68 -0.52 -2.75 -32.57
C TYR A 68 -1.03 -1.31 -32.68
N ILE A 69 -0.23 -0.31 -32.31
CA ILE A 69 -0.60 1.12 -32.37
C ILE A 69 -0.97 1.51 -33.80
N ASN A 70 -2.06 2.25 -33.95
CA ASN A 70 -2.66 2.69 -35.20
C ASN A 70 -3.15 1.55 -36.14
N LYS A 71 -3.20 0.31 -35.64
CA LYS A 71 -3.68 -0.84 -36.41
C LYS A 71 -4.87 -1.54 -35.77
N TYR A 72 -4.96 -1.46 -34.46
CA TYR A 72 -5.98 -2.14 -33.66
C TYR A 72 -6.56 -1.19 -32.62
N ASP A 73 -7.80 -1.45 -32.23
CA ASP A 73 -8.35 -0.86 -31.02
C ASP A 73 -7.55 -1.33 -29.81
N LEU A 74 -7.14 -0.39 -28.94
CA LEU A 74 -6.38 -0.68 -27.73
C LEU A 74 -7.27 -0.46 -26.51
N ILE A 75 -7.44 -1.49 -25.69
CA ILE A 75 -8.34 -1.48 -24.52
C ILE A 75 -7.54 -1.76 -23.27
N ILE A 76 -7.71 -0.92 -22.24
CA ILE A 76 -7.17 -1.17 -20.91
C ILE A 76 -8.19 -2.03 -20.15
N ASP A 77 -7.77 -3.19 -19.66
CA ASP A 77 -8.58 -4.03 -18.77
C ASP A 77 -8.10 -3.87 -17.33
N GLY A 78 -8.96 -3.25 -16.54
CA GLY A 78 -8.72 -2.84 -15.16
C GLY A 78 -8.75 -1.32 -15.00
N ALA A 79 -9.74 -0.83 -14.23
CA ALA A 79 -10.00 0.59 -13.98
C ALA A 79 -9.30 1.12 -12.69
N GLY A 80 -8.50 0.29 -12.06
CA GLY A 80 -7.75 0.61 -10.84
C GLY A 80 -6.55 1.53 -11.09
N PHE A 81 -5.67 1.62 -10.09
CA PHE A 81 -4.49 2.50 -10.12
C PHE A 81 -3.66 2.31 -11.40
N TYR A 82 -3.25 1.08 -11.73
CA TYR A 82 -2.41 0.82 -12.90
C TYR A 82 -3.11 1.14 -14.23
N GLY A 83 -4.42 0.90 -14.35
CA GLY A 83 -5.16 1.29 -15.57
C GLY A 83 -5.19 2.81 -15.76
N LYS A 84 -5.39 3.56 -14.69
CA LYS A 84 -5.30 5.03 -14.71
C LYS A 84 -3.89 5.50 -15.05
N SER A 85 -2.87 4.86 -14.47
CA SER A 85 -1.46 5.18 -14.72
C SER A 85 -1.03 4.88 -16.16
N ILE A 86 -1.44 3.74 -16.74
CA ILE A 86 -1.20 3.42 -18.16
C ILE A 86 -1.67 4.58 -19.03
N LYS A 87 -2.90 5.02 -18.79
CA LYS A 87 -3.51 6.09 -19.58
C LYS A 87 -2.82 7.43 -19.36
N ALA A 88 -2.48 7.76 -18.13
CA ALA A 88 -1.85 9.04 -17.79
C ALA A 88 -0.40 9.14 -18.27
N THR A 89 0.31 8.00 -18.34
CA THR A 89 1.73 7.94 -18.70
C THR A 89 1.93 7.77 -20.21
N LEU A 90 1.15 6.90 -20.86
CA LEU A 90 1.25 6.64 -22.30
C LEU A 90 0.30 7.56 -23.08
N THR A 91 0.55 8.85 -23.05
CA THR A 91 -0.29 9.89 -23.67
C THR A 91 -0.21 9.92 -25.20
N ASP A 92 0.81 9.29 -25.77
CA ASP A 92 1.01 9.13 -27.21
C ASP A 92 0.28 7.91 -27.79
N VAL A 93 -0.39 7.12 -26.93
CA VAL A 93 -1.21 5.97 -27.32
C VAL A 93 -2.68 6.35 -27.28
N GLU A 94 -3.38 6.14 -28.39
CA GLU A 94 -4.83 6.30 -28.47
C GLU A 94 -5.53 5.09 -27.88
N TRP A 95 -6.18 5.26 -26.74
CA TRP A 95 -6.93 4.21 -26.06
C TRP A 95 -8.41 4.28 -26.45
N THR A 96 -8.95 3.16 -26.95
CA THR A 96 -10.35 3.09 -27.41
C THR A 96 -11.34 3.13 -26.24
N CYS A 97 -11.09 2.35 -25.19
CA CYS A 97 -11.86 2.39 -23.94
C CYS A 97 -11.10 1.75 -22.78
N ILE A 98 -11.67 1.86 -21.59
CA ILE A 98 -11.28 1.09 -20.41
C ILE A 98 -12.41 0.11 -20.11
N CYS A 99 -12.09 -1.12 -19.72
CA CYS A 99 -13.08 -2.07 -19.22
C CYS A 99 -12.68 -2.62 -17.84
N ASP A 100 -13.67 -3.09 -17.11
CA ASP A 100 -13.50 -3.71 -15.80
C ASP A 100 -14.60 -4.78 -15.59
N ARG A 101 -14.45 -5.56 -14.52
CA ARG A 101 -15.46 -6.51 -14.06
C ARG A 101 -16.61 -5.84 -13.31
N SER A 102 -16.35 -4.71 -12.62
CA SER A 102 -17.31 -4.07 -11.73
C SER A 102 -18.27 -3.14 -12.49
N ASP A 103 -19.55 -3.30 -12.27
CA ASP A 103 -20.62 -2.43 -12.78
C ASP A 103 -20.66 -1.06 -12.03
N MET A 104 -19.76 -0.87 -11.07
CA MET A 104 -19.80 0.23 -10.09
C MET A 104 -18.97 1.47 -10.47
N VAL A 105 -18.20 1.44 -11.56
CA VAL A 105 -17.35 2.57 -11.94
C VAL A 105 -17.95 3.29 -13.14
N GLU A 106 -18.60 4.41 -12.89
CA GLU A 106 -19.39 5.12 -13.92
C GLU A 106 -18.56 5.74 -15.05
N LYS A 107 -17.38 6.26 -14.81
CA LYS A 107 -16.45 6.80 -15.84
C LYS A 107 -15.07 7.08 -15.25
N ILE A 108 -14.02 6.89 -16.06
CA ILE A 108 -12.70 7.42 -15.77
C ILE A 108 -12.43 8.60 -16.72
N GLY A 109 -12.69 9.80 -16.24
CA GLY A 109 -12.63 11.00 -17.06
C GLY A 109 -13.66 10.97 -18.20
N ILE A 110 -13.20 11.22 -19.44
CA ILE A 110 -14.06 11.24 -20.65
C ILE A 110 -14.22 9.85 -21.29
N TYR A 111 -13.54 8.81 -20.79
CA TYR A 111 -13.56 7.48 -21.41
C TYR A 111 -14.73 6.66 -20.92
N PRO A 112 -15.46 6.01 -21.84
CA PRO A 112 -16.50 5.08 -21.47
C PRO A 112 -15.87 3.88 -20.76
N LEU A 113 -16.42 3.54 -19.60
CA LEU A 113 -16.14 2.28 -18.94
C LEU A 113 -17.15 1.25 -19.45
N LEU A 114 -16.63 0.13 -19.94
CA LEU A 114 -17.43 -1.01 -20.39
C LEU A 114 -17.20 -2.18 -19.45
N THR A 115 -18.17 -3.08 -19.37
CA THR A 115 -17.87 -4.41 -18.86
C THR A 115 -16.95 -5.15 -19.84
N ARG A 116 -16.13 -6.08 -19.37
CA ARG A 116 -15.22 -6.86 -20.21
C ARG A 116 -15.97 -7.55 -21.36
N LYS A 117 -17.15 -8.12 -21.09
CA LYS A 117 -18.00 -8.77 -22.10
C LYS A 117 -18.50 -7.79 -23.17
N GLU A 118 -18.89 -6.58 -22.78
CA GLU A 118 -19.30 -5.54 -23.73
C GLU A 118 -18.14 -5.09 -24.59
N ALA A 119 -16.95 -4.88 -23.99
CA ALA A 119 -15.75 -4.50 -24.72
C ALA A 119 -15.35 -5.55 -25.76
N VAL A 120 -15.34 -6.84 -25.40
CA VAL A 120 -15.04 -7.95 -26.34
C VAL A 120 -16.08 -8.02 -27.47
N LYS A 121 -17.36 -7.87 -27.16
CA LYS A 121 -18.43 -7.88 -28.16
C LYS A 121 -18.32 -6.71 -29.15
N LYS A 122 -17.98 -5.51 -28.63
CA LYS A 122 -17.92 -4.27 -29.42
C LYS A 122 -16.64 -4.19 -30.25
N TYR A 123 -15.54 -4.71 -29.74
CA TYR A 123 -14.20 -4.61 -30.33
C TYR A 123 -13.53 -6.00 -30.44
N PRO A 124 -14.04 -6.91 -31.29
CA PRO A 124 -13.62 -8.32 -31.32
C PRO A 124 -12.18 -8.54 -31.81
N GLN A 125 -11.56 -7.55 -32.42
CA GLN A 125 -10.16 -7.60 -32.91
C GLN A 125 -9.21 -6.79 -32.03
N ALA A 126 -9.68 -6.16 -30.96
CA ALA A 126 -8.89 -5.33 -30.11
C ALA A 126 -7.72 -6.06 -29.44
N VAL A 127 -6.74 -5.29 -29.04
CA VAL A 127 -5.68 -5.71 -28.11
C VAL A 127 -6.10 -5.30 -26.70
N PHE A 128 -6.19 -6.26 -25.80
CA PHE A 128 -6.49 -6.02 -24.40
C PHE A 128 -5.22 -5.96 -23.58
N VAL A 129 -5.02 -4.85 -22.87
CA VAL A 129 -3.91 -4.63 -21.95
C VAL A 129 -4.40 -4.81 -20.52
N ILE A 130 -4.07 -5.94 -19.92
CA ILE A 130 -4.43 -6.24 -18.53
C ILE A 130 -3.52 -5.46 -17.59
N SER A 131 -4.10 -4.60 -16.77
CA SER A 131 -3.38 -3.72 -15.84
C SER A 131 -3.30 -4.26 -14.41
N SER A 132 -4.01 -5.34 -14.09
CA SER A 132 -4.04 -5.90 -12.74
C SER A 132 -2.83 -6.79 -12.46
N VAL A 133 -2.12 -6.56 -11.34
CA VAL A 133 -1.06 -7.46 -10.85
C VAL A 133 -1.69 -8.71 -10.23
N LEU A 134 -2.64 -8.54 -9.32
CA LEU A 134 -3.22 -9.65 -8.55
C LEU A 134 -4.08 -10.58 -9.39
N TYR A 135 -4.92 -10.02 -10.26
CA TYR A 135 -5.89 -10.78 -11.05
C TYR A 135 -5.48 -10.97 -12.51
N GLY A 136 -4.23 -10.63 -12.87
CA GLY A 136 -3.77 -10.64 -14.26
C GLY A 136 -3.95 -11.99 -14.97
N VAL A 137 -3.70 -13.11 -14.28
CA VAL A 137 -3.87 -14.47 -14.84
C VAL A 137 -5.35 -14.84 -15.00
N GLU A 138 -6.17 -14.53 -14.00
CA GLU A 138 -7.62 -14.79 -14.04
C GLU A 138 -8.28 -14.02 -15.18
N ILE A 139 -7.96 -12.74 -15.32
CA ILE A 139 -8.46 -11.88 -16.40
C ILE A 139 -8.03 -12.40 -17.77
N GLU A 140 -6.77 -12.81 -17.91
CA GLU A 140 -6.28 -13.39 -19.18
C GLU A 140 -7.06 -14.64 -19.56
N ASN A 141 -7.31 -15.54 -18.61
CA ASN A 141 -8.08 -16.75 -18.84
C ASN A 141 -9.54 -16.43 -19.25
N GLU A 142 -10.17 -15.45 -18.60
CA GLU A 142 -11.52 -15.01 -18.97
C GLU A 142 -11.53 -14.41 -20.39
N LEU A 143 -10.63 -13.49 -20.73
CA LEU A 143 -10.53 -12.92 -22.07
C LEU A 143 -10.33 -13.99 -23.15
N ARG A 144 -9.47 -14.98 -22.89
CA ARG A 144 -9.25 -16.11 -23.81
C ARG A 144 -10.51 -16.96 -23.99
N SER A 145 -11.26 -17.19 -22.91
CA SER A 145 -12.54 -17.90 -22.96
C SER A 145 -13.60 -17.17 -23.79
N LEU A 146 -13.52 -15.83 -23.83
CA LEU A 146 -14.35 -14.95 -24.65
C LEU A 146 -13.85 -14.84 -26.11
N GLY A 147 -12.77 -15.55 -26.48
CA GLY A 147 -12.21 -15.60 -27.85
C GLY A 147 -11.19 -14.50 -28.16
N VAL A 148 -10.75 -13.70 -27.19
CA VAL A 148 -9.72 -12.68 -27.41
C VAL A 148 -8.37 -13.32 -27.69
N ARG A 149 -7.73 -12.90 -28.80
CA ARG A 149 -6.42 -13.43 -29.24
C ARG A 149 -5.26 -12.55 -28.83
N ASN A 150 -5.43 -11.23 -28.92
CA ASN A 150 -4.39 -10.26 -28.67
C ASN A 150 -4.48 -9.73 -27.23
N ILE A 151 -3.62 -10.24 -26.35
CA ILE A 151 -3.61 -9.88 -24.94
C ILE A 151 -2.17 -9.54 -24.53
N ILE A 152 -2.00 -8.39 -23.91
CA ILE A 152 -0.78 -7.98 -23.22
C ILE A 152 -1.09 -8.01 -21.73
N ASN A 153 -0.47 -8.92 -20.99
CA ASN A 153 -0.67 -9.01 -19.54
C ASN A 153 0.45 -8.24 -18.82
N MET A 154 0.20 -6.95 -18.56
CA MET A 154 1.13 -6.11 -17.82
C MET A 154 1.24 -6.58 -16.35
N GLY A 155 0.19 -7.16 -15.78
CA GLY A 155 0.23 -7.71 -14.41
C GLY A 155 1.34 -8.73 -14.22
N LYS A 156 1.59 -9.60 -15.20
CA LYS A 156 2.72 -10.55 -15.17
C LYS A 156 4.08 -9.82 -15.17
N THR A 157 4.19 -8.75 -15.96
CA THR A 157 5.42 -7.95 -16.01
C THR A 157 5.63 -7.19 -14.70
N LEU A 158 4.57 -6.63 -14.12
CA LEU A 158 4.64 -5.91 -12.85
C LEU A 158 5.02 -6.83 -11.70
N ALA A 159 4.53 -8.08 -11.68
CA ALA A 159 4.86 -9.06 -10.65
C ALA A 159 6.38 -9.38 -10.56
N GLU A 160 7.14 -9.15 -11.63
CA GLU A 160 8.60 -9.30 -11.64
C GLU A 160 9.33 -8.23 -10.78
N TYR A 161 8.63 -7.18 -10.33
CA TYR A 161 9.21 -6.01 -9.64
C TYR A 161 8.61 -5.77 -8.24
N THR A 162 7.95 -6.78 -7.67
CA THR A 162 7.28 -6.65 -6.37
C THR A 162 8.19 -6.85 -5.16
N ASP A 163 9.41 -7.36 -5.37
CA ASP A 163 10.32 -7.65 -4.27
C ASP A 163 10.75 -6.36 -3.56
N ALA A 164 10.41 -6.25 -2.29
CA ALA A 164 10.84 -5.16 -1.43
C ALA A 164 12.32 -5.32 -1.01
N ASP A 165 12.96 -4.20 -0.68
CA ASP A 165 14.30 -4.21 -0.13
C ASP A 165 14.25 -4.72 1.32
N PRO A 166 15.10 -5.71 1.73
CA PRO A 166 15.13 -6.20 3.11
C PRO A 166 15.49 -5.13 4.16
N LYS A 167 15.88 -3.92 3.74
CA LYS A 167 16.08 -2.77 4.63
C LYS A 167 14.81 -2.06 5.04
N GLN A 168 13.70 -2.37 4.39
CA GLN A 168 12.41 -1.76 4.68
C GLN A 168 12.10 -1.82 6.18
N TYR A 169 11.62 -0.72 6.73
CA TYR A 169 11.32 -0.43 8.14
C TYR A 169 12.53 -0.13 9.05
N TYR A 170 13.77 -0.44 8.66
CA TYR A 170 14.89 -0.46 9.62
C TYR A 170 16.07 0.44 9.25
N ASP A 171 16.26 0.82 7.99
CA ASP A 171 17.45 1.52 7.50
C ASP A 171 17.59 3.00 7.93
N VAL A 172 16.54 3.57 8.51
CA VAL A 172 16.54 4.96 9.00
C VAL A 172 16.93 5.05 10.47
N PHE A 173 16.62 4.00 11.26
CA PHE A 173 16.77 4.00 12.70
C PHE A 173 18.01 3.25 13.17
N THR A 174 18.49 3.61 14.37
CA THR A 174 19.34 2.76 15.19
C THR A 174 18.49 2.10 16.27
N PHE A 175 18.77 0.84 16.55
CA PHE A 175 18.05 0.03 17.53
C PHE A 175 19.02 -0.44 18.62
N ASP A 176 18.51 -0.64 19.83
CA ASP A 176 19.26 -1.18 20.96
C ASP A 176 18.53 -2.39 21.58
N LYS A 177 19.16 -2.99 22.58
CA LYS A 177 18.64 -4.19 23.27
C LYS A 177 17.37 -3.96 24.08
N ASP A 178 17.04 -2.70 24.38
CA ASP A 178 15.89 -2.33 25.21
C ASP A 178 14.65 -2.01 24.35
N GLU A 179 14.69 -2.25 23.03
CA GLU A 179 13.56 -1.99 22.13
C GLU A 179 12.34 -2.85 22.50
N ILE A 180 11.20 -2.18 22.60
CA ILE A 180 9.88 -2.77 22.70
C ILE A 180 9.16 -2.49 21.40
N ILE A 181 8.90 -3.53 20.62
CA ILE A 181 8.41 -3.43 19.26
C ILE A 181 6.92 -3.75 19.21
N ALA A 182 6.13 -2.89 18.58
CA ALA A 182 4.78 -3.21 18.13
C ALA A 182 4.81 -3.42 16.61
N ASP A 183 4.66 -4.66 16.17
CA ASP A 183 4.59 -5.06 14.76
C ASP A 183 3.13 -5.25 14.36
N VAL A 184 2.56 -4.22 13.75
CA VAL A 184 1.14 -4.17 13.39
C VAL A 184 0.98 -4.58 11.93
N GLY A 185 0.31 -5.73 11.72
CA GLY A 185 0.26 -6.41 10.43
C GLY A 185 1.52 -7.23 10.18
N CYS A 186 1.74 -8.27 11.00
CA CYS A 186 2.96 -9.07 10.91
C CYS A 186 2.93 -10.13 9.80
N PHE A 187 1.76 -10.42 9.25
CA PHE A 187 1.50 -11.33 8.13
C PHE A 187 2.19 -12.70 8.26
N ASP A 188 3.47 -12.80 7.90
CA ASP A 188 4.27 -14.04 7.97
C ASP A 188 5.51 -13.91 8.86
N CYS A 189 5.55 -12.88 9.70
CA CYS A 189 6.66 -12.53 10.58
C CYS A 189 7.97 -12.09 9.89
N GLU A 190 8.01 -12.01 8.57
CA GLU A 190 9.25 -11.71 7.84
C GLU A 190 9.85 -10.36 8.27
N SER A 191 9.02 -9.35 8.53
CA SER A 191 9.48 -8.04 9.02
C SER A 191 10.32 -8.17 10.30
N ILE A 192 9.87 -8.94 11.30
CA ILE A 192 10.64 -9.14 12.54
C ILE A 192 11.88 -10.02 12.31
N LEU A 193 11.78 -11.04 11.46
CA LEU A 193 12.95 -11.84 11.12
C LEU A 193 14.04 -11.02 10.42
N GLN A 194 13.64 -10.02 9.63
CA GLN A 194 14.56 -9.04 9.05
C GLN A 194 15.13 -8.08 10.11
N TYR A 195 14.31 -7.61 11.07
CA TYR A 195 14.78 -6.82 12.20
C TYR A 195 15.96 -7.47 12.92
N PHE A 196 15.92 -8.79 13.12
CA PHE A 196 17.01 -9.51 13.78
C PHE A 196 18.36 -9.39 13.06
N ASN A 197 18.36 -9.17 11.76
CA ASN A 197 19.58 -8.93 10.99
C ASN A 197 20.17 -7.52 11.27
N TYR A 198 19.31 -6.56 11.65
CA TYR A 198 19.71 -5.19 11.97
C TYR A 198 20.13 -5.01 13.44
N ALA A 199 19.42 -5.64 14.36
CA ALA A 199 19.58 -5.46 15.79
C ALA A 199 20.35 -6.63 16.45
N ASN A 200 21.06 -7.47 15.69
CA ASN A 200 21.77 -8.68 16.21
C ASN A 200 20.87 -9.55 17.11
N ARG A 201 19.57 -9.61 16.84
CA ARG A 201 18.53 -10.27 17.65
C ARG A 201 18.37 -9.69 19.06
N GLU A 202 18.79 -8.45 19.28
CA GLU A 202 18.63 -7.77 20.57
C GLU A 202 17.31 -7.01 20.60
N TYR A 203 16.46 -7.29 21.57
CA TYR A 203 15.21 -6.62 21.87
C TYR A 203 14.77 -6.97 23.29
N LYS A 204 13.93 -6.12 23.88
CA LYS A 204 13.34 -6.39 25.18
C LYS A 204 12.01 -7.14 25.04
N LYS A 205 11.14 -6.72 24.09
CA LYS A 205 9.83 -7.31 23.90
C LYS A 205 9.32 -7.06 22.49
N ILE A 206 8.60 -8.03 21.91
CA ILE A 206 7.88 -7.88 20.65
C ILE A 206 6.41 -8.22 20.88
N TYR A 207 5.52 -7.33 20.41
CA TYR A 207 4.08 -7.53 20.34
C TYR A 207 3.68 -7.48 18.85
N SER A 208 3.34 -8.64 18.27
CA SER A 208 2.87 -8.73 16.90
C SER A 208 1.37 -8.89 16.84
N PHE A 209 0.73 -8.25 15.85
CA PHE A 209 -0.72 -8.29 15.65
C PHE A 209 -1.02 -8.77 14.23
N GLU A 210 -1.81 -9.85 14.11
CA GLU A 210 -2.22 -10.43 12.84
C GLU A 210 -3.70 -10.83 12.90
N PRO A 211 -4.57 -10.15 12.15
CA PRO A 211 -6.00 -10.41 12.17
C PRO A 211 -6.40 -11.71 11.46
N GLU A 212 -5.70 -12.14 10.41
CA GLU A 212 -6.08 -13.31 9.63
C GLU A 212 -5.73 -14.61 10.39
N PRO A 213 -6.74 -15.45 10.76
CA PRO A 213 -6.49 -16.58 11.65
C PRO A 213 -5.47 -17.61 11.14
N LYS A 214 -5.39 -17.80 9.82
CA LYS A 214 -4.43 -18.74 9.23
C LYS A 214 -3.01 -18.22 9.33
N GLN A 215 -2.81 -16.93 9.07
CA GLN A 215 -1.50 -16.30 9.18
C GLN A 215 -1.07 -16.21 10.65
N TYR A 216 -1.99 -15.87 11.56
CA TYR A 216 -1.74 -15.92 13.01
C TYR A 216 -1.21 -17.28 13.47
N VAL A 217 -1.85 -18.39 13.06
CA VAL A 217 -1.39 -19.74 13.42
C VAL A 217 0.01 -20.00 12.87
N LYS A 218 0.26 -19.64 11.63
CA LYS A 218 1.56 -19.79 10.96
C LYS A 218 2.68 -19.00 11.67
N CYS A 219 2.40 -17.74 12.02
CA CYS A 219 3.33 -16.91 12.79
C CYS A 219 3.61 -17.52 14.18
N LYS A 220 2.59 -18.02 14.85
CA LYS A 220 2.75 -18.69 16.15
C LYS A 220 3.66 -19.92 16.07
N ASP A 221 3.56 -20.68 15.00
CA ASP A 221 4.45 -21.84 14.77
C ASP A 221 5.87 -21.37 14.49
N ILE A 222 6.08 -20.33 13.69
CA ILE A 222 7.40 -19.72 13.42
C ILE A 222 8.06 -19.27 14.73
N ILE A 223 7.33 -18.55 15.59
CA ILE A 223 7.84 -18.05 16.87
C ILE A 223 8.26 -19.23 17.76
N LYS A 224 7.43 -20.27 17.83
CA LYS A 224 7.67 -21.46 18.64
C LYS A 224 8.85 -22.27 18.15
N GLU A 225 8.94 -22.54 16.85
CA GLU A 225 10.00 -23.32 16.22
C GLU A 225 11.35 -22.59 16.25
N GLY A 226 11.34 -21.26 16.13
CA GLY A 226 12.52 -20.41 16.26
C GLY A 226 13.00 -20.23 17.69
N HIS A 227 12.25 -20.73 18.69
CA HIS A 227 12.54 -20.57 20.13
C HIS A 227 12.75 -19.10 20.54
N TYR A 228 11.99 -18.18 19.93
CA TYR A 228 12.06 -16.76 20.27
C TYR A 228 11.38 -16.50 21.63
N SER A 229 12.15 -16.01 22.60
CA SER A 229 11.62 -15.54 23.87
C SER A 229 11.11 -14.09 23.74
N ASP A 230 10.19 -13.69 24.59
CA ASP A 230 9.70 -12.31 24.69
C ASP A 230 9.10 -11.75 23.39
N TRP A 231 8.59 -12.63 22.54
CA TRP A 231 7.82 -12.31 21.35
C TRP A 231 6.42 -12.92 21.45
N ASP A 232 5.43 -12.07 21.69
CA ASP A 232 4.02 -12.43 21.75
C ASP A 232 3.29 -12.05 20.46
N ILE A 233 2.40 -12.93 20.01
CA ILE A 233 1.51 -12.65 18.88
C ILE A 233 0.06 -12.71 19.29
N TYR A 234 -0.74 -11.78 18.76
CA TYR A 234 -2.16 -11.60 19.06
C TYR A 234 -2.98 -11.68 17.77
N ASN A 235 -4.09 -12.46 17.81
CA ASN A 235 -5.01 -12.55 16.69
C ASN A 235 -6.02 -11.39 16.74
N TYR A 236 -5.53 -10.18 16.55
CA TYR A 236 -6.31 -8.95 16.52
C TYR A 236 -5.90 -8.10 15.31
N GLY A 237 -6.88 -7.43 14.70
CA GLY A 237 -6.61 -6.24 13.93
C GLY A 237 -6.42 -5.04 14.84
N VAL A 238 -5.74 -4.01 14.35
CA VAL A 238 -5.58 -2.73 15.07
C VAL A 238 -6.42 -1.66 14.40
N TYR A 239 -7.21 -0.93 15.19
CA TYR A 239 -8.15 0.07 14.68
C TYR A 239 -8.38 1.20 15.69
N ASP A 240 -9.30 2.14 15.39
CA ASP A 240 -9.64 3.28 16.26
C ASP A 240 -10.61 2.95 17.40
N ASN A 241 -11.10 1.75 17.44
CA ASN A 241 -12.04 1.29 18.47
C ASN A 241 -11.87 -0.23 18.73
N ASN A 242 -12.43 -0.70 19.87
CA ASN A 242 -12.51 -2.13 20.19
C ASN A 242 -13.85 -2.65 19.66
N SER A 243 -13.83 -3.42 18.60
CA SER A 243 -15.02 -3.94 17.93
C SER A 243 -14.71 -5.16 17.09
N LYS A 244 -15.66 -5.56 16.25
CA LYS A 244 -15.49 -6.57 15.22
C LYS A 244 -15.63 -5.92 13.85
N LEU A 245 -14.72 -6.26 12.95
CA LEU A 245 -14.77 -5.86 11.56
C LEU A 245 -14.87 -7.11 10.68
N TYR A 246 -15.41 -6.91 9.48
CA TYR A 246 -15.51 -7.97 8.50
C TYR A 246 -14.50 -7.74 7.39
N PHE A 247 -13.87 -8.81 6.96
CA PHE A 247 -12.86 -8.80 5.91
C PHE A 247 -13.26 -9.75 4.79
N SER A 248 -12.93 -9.39 3.55
CA SER A 248 -13.10 -10.30 2.43
C SER A 248 -11.85 -11.15 2.23
N SER A 249 -12.03 -12.48 2.13
CA SER A 249 -10.96 -13.48 1.99
C SER A 249 -10.37 -13.58 0.57
N ASN A 250 -10.72 -12.68 -0.34
CA ASN A 250 -10.51 -12.86 -1.78
C ASN A 250 -9.15 -12.40 -2.30
N SER A 251 -8.06 -12.47 -1.56
CA SER A 251 -6.71 -12.30 -2.14
C SER A 251 -5.61 -12.27 -1.06
N SER A 252 -4.37 -12.12 -1.50
CA SER A 252 -3.16 -11.91 -0.70
C SER A 252 -3.19 -10.65 0.21
N SER A 253 -4.25 -9.86 0.16
CA SER A 253 -4.47 -8.70 1.02
C SER A 253 -5.88 -8.75 1.63
N THR A 254 -5.95 -8.82 2.95
CA THR A 254 -7.20 -8.86 3.71
C THR A 254 -7.70 -7.43 3.90
N LYS A 255 -8.74 -7.01 3.17
CA LYS A 255 -9.31 -5.64 3.27
C LYS A 255 -10.60 -5.63 4.06
N ILE A 256 -10.80 -4.58 4.86
CA ILE A 256 -12.06 -4.31 5.54
C ILE A 256 -13.18 -4.18 4.50
N SER A 257 -14.23 -4.99 4.64
CA SER A 257 -15.40 -5.00 3.76
C SER A 257 -16.67 -5.23 4.56
N ASN A 258 -17.71 -4.44 4.28
CA ASN A 258 -19.02 -4.64 4.92
C ASN A 258 -19.70 -5.97 4.55
N ASP A 259 -19.28 -6.59 3.44
CA ASP A 259 -19.77 -7.87 2.95
C ASP A 259 -18.70 -8.99 3.11
N GLY A 260 -17.72 -8.79 3.99
CA GLY A 260 -16.65 -9.75 4.26
C GLY A 260 -17.17 -10.99 4.96
N ASP A 261 -16.55 -12.13 4.68
CA ASP A 261 -16.89 -13.45 5.20
C ASP A 261 -16.04 -13.86 6.44
N ILE A 262 -15.01 -13.08 6.76
CA ILE A 262 -14.15 -13.30 7.94
C ILE A 262 -14.42 -12.20 8.97
N GLU A 263 -14.95 -12.59 10.13
CA GLU A 263 -15.09 -11.70 11.29
C GLU A 263 -13.78 -11.67 12.09
N VAL A 264 -13.27 -10.47 12.37
CA VAL A 264 -12.02 -10.24 13.09
C VAL A 264 -12.25 -9.29 14.24
N ASP A 265 -11.74 -9.64 15.42
CA ASP A 265 -11.68 -8.74 16.55
C ASP A 265 -10.61 -7.67 16.31
N VAL A 266 -10.99 -6.39 16.50
CA VAL A 266 -10.05 -5.27 16.40
C VAL A 266 -9.93 -4.54 17.73
N ILE A 267 -8.74 -4.01 18.01
CA ILE A 267 -8.42 -3.34 19.27
C ILE A 267 -7.77 -1.97 19.04
N LYS A 268 -7.90 -1.11 20.05
CA LYS A 268 -7.10 0.11 20.20
C LYS A 268 -5.77 -0.23 20.86
N LEU A 269 -4.66 0.21 20.27
CA LEU A 269 -3.35 0.06 20.91
C LEU A 269 -3.24 0.87 22.21
N ASP A 270 -3.91 2.00 22.31
CA ASP A 270 -3.96 2.77 23.56
C ASP A 270 -4.52 1.95 24.73
N ASP A 271 -5.54 1.11 24.49
CA ASP A 271 -6.10 0.24 25.53
C ASP A 271 -5.19 -0.96 25.80
N PHE A 272 -4.57 -1.52 24.78
CA PHE A 272 -3.63 -2.63 24.92
C PHE A 272 -2.42 -2.23 25.78
N PHE A 273 -1.80 -1.08 25.51
CA PHE A 273 -0.62 -0.62 26.24
C PHE A 273 -0.90 -0.01 27.63
N LYS A 274 -2.16 0.06 28.07
CA LYS A 274 -2.48 0.28 29.48
C LYS A 274 -2.10 -0.90 30.38
N ALA A 275 -2.13 -2.12 29.83
CA ALA A 275 -1.82 -3.36 30.54
C ALA A 275 -0.45 -3.96 30.15
N HIS A 276 0.23 -3.38 29.19
CA HIS A 276 1.51 -3.87 28.67
C HIS A 276 2.52 -2.73 28.64
N GLU A 277 3.81 -3.07 28.53
CA GLU A 277 4.86 -2.06 28.38
C GLU A 277 4.69 -1.30 27.06
N ALA A 278 4.84 0.03 27.13
CA ALA A 278 4.69 0.90 25.97
C ALA A 278 5.79 0.65 24.92
N PRO A 279 5.46 0.69 23.63
CA PRO A 279 6.44 0.47 22.58
C PRO A 279 7.42 1.61 22.45
N THR A 280 8.67 1.29 22.11
CA THR A 280 9.71 2.22 21.68
C THR A 280 9.78 2.34 20.17
N PHE A 281 9.24 1.33 19.47
CA PHE A 281 9.14 1.29 18.03
C PHE A 281 7.79 0.68 17.57
N ILE A 282 7.13 1.30 16.62
CA ILE A 282 5.90 0.81 15.99
C ILE A 282 6.12 0.70 14.49
N LYS A 283 6.02 -0.51 13.94
CA LYS A 283 5.87 -0.76 12.51
C LYS A 283 4.39 -0.95 12.20
N MET A 284 3.89 -0.37 11.11
CA MET A 284 2.49 -0.52 10.72
C MET A 284 2.37 -0.69 9.20
N ASP A 285 1.80 -1.82 8.79
CA ASP A 285 1.50 -2.19 7.42
C ASP A 285 0.23 -3.06 7.43
N ILE A 286 -0.94 -2.43 7.23
CA ILE A 286 -2.27 -3.00 7.49
C ILE A 286 -3.30 -2.68 6.41
N GLU A 287 -2.84 -2.65 5.16
CA GLU A 287 -3.69 -2.66 3.98
C GLU A 287 -4.71 -1.50 3.91
N GLY A 288 -4.30 -0.30 4.41
CA GLY A 288 -5.06 0.94 4.33
C GLY A 288 -5.89 1.26 5.59
N ALA A 289 -5.65 0.56 6.71
CA ALA A 289 -6.23 0.90 8.00
C ALA A 289 -5.30 1.77 8.88
N GLU A 290 -4.13 2.19 8.36
CA GLU A 290 -3.07 2.85 9.10
C GLU A 290 -3.55 4.11 9.83
N LEU A 291 -4.28 5.00 9.16
CA LEU A 291 -4.78 6.22 9.79
C LEU A 291 -5.77 5.92 10.93
N ALA A 292 -6.63 4.90 10.77
CA ALA A 292 -7.55 4.50 11.83
C ALA A 292 -6.79 3.88 13.01
N ALA A 293 -5.82 3.00 12.74
CA ALA A 293 -4.97 2.41 13.76
C ALA A 293 -4.15 3.45 14.53
N LEU A 294 -3.60 4.45 13.83
CA LEU A 294 -2.91 5.59 14.46
C LEU A 294 -3.84 6.40 15.38
N LYS A 295 -5.12 6.58 15.00
CA LYS A 295 -6.13 7.19 15.88
C LYS A 295 -6.38 6.36 17.15
N GLY A 296 -6.33 5.03 17.04
CA GLY A 296 -6.39 4.10 18.16
C GLY A 296 -5.11 3.99 18.98
N CYS A 297 -4.05 4.67 18.58
CA CYS A 297 -2.74 4.70 19.23
C CYS A 297 -2.31 6.12 19.63
N ALA A 298 -3.22 7.09 19.63
CA ALA A 298 -2.93 8.51 19.78
C ALA A 298 -2.32 8.87 21.14
N GLU A 299 -2.84 8.31 22.25
CA GLU A 299 -2.33 8.52 23.60
C GLU A 299 -0.92 7.94 23.74
N THR A 300 -0.70 6.73 23.23
CA THR A 300 0.58 6.03 23.24
C THR A 300 1.64 6.84 22.48
N ILE A 301 1.34 7.28 21.25
CA ILE A 301 2.26 8.08 20.43
C ILE A 301 2.57 9.42 21.10
N SER A 302 1.56 10.15 21.57
CA SER A 302 1.75 11.47 22.19
C SER A 302 2.59 11.40 23.47
N ARG A 303 2.37 10.35 24.27
CA ARG A 303 2.99 10.18 25.58
C ARG A 303 4.41 9.62 25.51
N TYR A 304 4.59 8.55 24.73
CA TYR A 304 5.83 7.77 24.75
C TYR A 304 6.75 8.10 23.57
N LYS A 305 6.21 8.73 22.51
CA LYS A 305 6.96 9.19 21.34
C LYS A 305 7.84 8.09 20.73
N PRO A 306 7.26 6.90 20.43
CA PRO A 306 8.01 5.81 19.84
C PRO A 306 8.52 6.18 18.46
N LYS A 307 9.60 5.53 17.99
CA LYS A 307 9.96 5.52 16.59
C LYS A 307 8.80 4.92 15.78
N LEU A 308 8.48 5.50 14.64
CA LEU A 308 7.38 5.03 13.79
C LEU A 308 7.89 4.67 12.39
N ALA A 309 7.50 3.50 11.88
CA ALA A 309 7.65 3.10 10.49
C ALA A 309 6.28 2.71 9.93
N ILE A 310 5.64 3.63 9.22
CA ILE A 310 4.24 3.54 8.79
C ILE A 310 4.15 3.50 7.27
N CYS A 311 3.47 2.50 6.72
CA CYS A 311 3.17 2.43 5.29
C CYS A 311 2.21 3.56 4.88
N VAL A 312 2.55 4.26 3.78
CA VAL A 312 1.79 5.42 3.28
C VAL A 312 1.49 5.30 1.79
N TYR A 313 1.16 4.07 1.35
CA TYR A 313 0.96 3.77 -0.07
C TYR A 313 -0.35 3.05 -0.39
N HIS A 314 -1.10 2.60 0.61
CA HIS A 314 -2.32 1.82 0.38
C HIS A 314 -3.46 2.66 -0.17
N LYS A 315 -3.58 3.91 0.28
CA LYS A 315 -4.57 4.87 -0.23
C LYS A 315 -3.86 6.10 -0.81
N PRO A 316 -4.44 6.73 -1.83
CA PRO A 316 -3.85 7.95 -2.41
C PRO A 316 -3.66 9.07 -1.40
N GLU A 317 -4.54 9.19 -0.40
CA GLU A 317 -4.52 10.20 0.64
C GLU A 317 -3.50 9.93 1.76
N ASP A 318 -3.04 8.70 1.95
CA ASP A 318 -2.14 8.31 3.05
C ASP A 318 -0.85 9.14 3.07
N ILE A 319 -0.34 9.53 1.89
CA ILE A 319 0.92 10.28 1.77
C ILE A 319 0.86 11.67 2.43
N PHE A 320 -0.31 12.25 2.61
CA PHE A 320 -0.48 13.55 3.26
C PHE A 320 -1.27 13.47 4.57
N GLU A 321 -2.32 12.66 4.68
CA GLU A 321 -3.15 12.57 5.89
C GLU A 321 -2.40 11.91 7.06
N ILE A 322 -1.64 10.85 6.81
CA ILE A 322 -0.89 10.15 7.87
C ILE A 322 0.22 11.04 8.48
N PRO A 323 1.12 11.66 7.67
CA PRO A 323 2.13 12.54 8.23
C PRO A 323 1.55 13.74 8.97
N GLU A 324 0.47 14.35 8.45
CA GLU A 324 -0.21 15.46 9.11
C GLU A 324 -0.79 15.04 10.45
N TYR A 325 -1.47 13.88 10.50
CA TYR A 325 -2.01 13.36 11.73
C TYR A 325 -0.92 13.08 12.78
N ILE A 326 0.18 12.43 12.40
CA ILE A 326 1.32 12.18 13.31
C ILE A 326 1.90 13.50 13.85
N LEU A 327 2.05 14.52 13.01
CA LEU A 327 2.52 15.85 13.45
C LEU A 327 1.52 16.55 14.39
N SER A 328 0.22 16.22 14.29
CA SER A 328 -0.77 16.74 15.25
C SER A 328 -0.63 16.11 16.64
N LEU A 329 -0.13 14.87 16.73
CA LEU A 329 0.12 14.17 17.98
C LEU A 329 1.46 14.58 18.63
N ASN A 330 2.49 14.74 17.81
CA ASN A 330 3.80 15.20 18.23
C ASN A 330 4.46 16.06 17.15
N PRO A 331 4.41 17.41 17.28
CA PRO A 331 4.96 18.32 16.28
C PRO A 331 6.50 18.31 16.21
N ASP A 332 7.18 17.65 17.15
CA ASP A 332 8.64 17.59 17.19
C ASP A 332 9.22 16.42 16.38
N TYR A 333 8.39 15.51 15.90
CA TYR A 333 8.87 14.40 15.09
C TYR A 333 9.65 14.86 13.87
N LYS A 334 10.85 14.31 13.72
CA LYS A 334 11.63 14.36 12.49
C LYS A 334 11.12 13.28 11.55
N MET A 335 10.91 13.63 10.29
CA MET A 335 10.30 12.73 9.32
C MET A 335 11.26 12.37 8.19
N TYR A 336 11.19 11.11 7.77
CA TYR A 336 11.91 10.61 6.60
C TYR A 336 10.93 9.77 5.76
N LEU A 337 11.17 9.72 4.44
CA LEU A 337 10.46 8.83 3.53
C LEU A 337 11.46 7.96 2.79
N ARG A 338 11.09 6.67 2.64
CA ARG A 338 11.83 5.74 1.79
C ARG A 338 10.86 4.98 0.90
N HIS A 339 11.37 4.52 -0.24
CA HIS A 339 10.62 3.75 -1.22
C HIS A 339 11.45 2.54 -1.63
N TYR A 340 10.89 1.33 -1.53
CA TYR A 340 11.65 0.08 -1.50
C TYR A 340 11.40 -0.85 -2.68
N THR A 341 10.49 -0.52 -3.59
CA THR A 341 10.19 -1.32 -4.79
C THR A 341 10.39 -0.54 -6.07
N ASN A 342 10.27 -1.22 -7.20
CA ASN A 342 10.16 -0.59 -8.51
C ASN A 342 8.71 -0.29 -8.90
N LEU A 343 7.77 -0.52 -7.99
CA LEU A 343 6.34 -0.27 -8.18
C LEU A 343 5.84 0.85 -7.27
N VAL A 344 4.55 1.07 -7.21
CA VAL A 344 3.91 2.14 -6.44
C VAL A 344 3.83 1.84 -4.94
N ASN A 345 3.90 0.58 -4.57
CA ASN A 345 3.84 0.10 -3.18
C ASN A 345 5.17 0.29 -2.43
N GLU A 346 5.18 -0.02 -1.16
CA GLU A 346 6.34 0.00 -0.25
C GLU A 346 6.97 1.40 -0.11
N THR A 347 6.14 2.42 0.08
CA THR A 347 6.59 3.74 0.58
C THR A 347 6.32 3.81 2.08
N VAL A 348 7.37 4.00 2.86
CA VAL A 348 7.33 4.01 4.33
C VAL A 348 7.69 5.39 4.86
N LEU A 349 6.86 5.91 5.76
CA LEU A 349 7.12 7.11 6.56
C LEU A 349 7.78 6.70 7.87
N TYR A 350 8.90 7.33 8.17
CA TYR A 350 9.64 7.18 9.42
C TYR A 350 9.53 8.44 10.25
N CYS A 351 9.32 8.28 11.56
CA CYS A 351 9.28 9.39 12.51
C CYS A 351 10.12 9.07 13.75
N GLU A 352 10.99 10.00 14.17
CA GLU A 352 11.80 9.90 15.39
C GLU A 352 11.85 11.23 16.18
#